data_0d6afc84e584440be2bf377da8716712
#
_entry.id   0d6afc84e584440be2bf377da8716712
#
_cell.length_a   1.000
_cell.length_b   1.000
_cell.length_c   1.000
_cell.angle_alpha   90.00
_cell.angle_beta   90.00
_cell.angle_gamma   90.00
#
_symmetry.space_group_name_H-M   'P 1'
#
loop_
_entity.id
_entity.type
_entity.pdbx_description
1 polymer ?
#
loop_
_entity_poly.entity_id
_entity_poly.type
_entity_poly.pdbx_seq_one_letter_code
_entity_poly.pdbx_strand_id
1 'polypeptide(L)'
;MFHVKQRRMDYHLHTFHSMDGRQSMDDLCRTMVERGVEEICLTEHIEPGHPDENADIPPNWPVYKEEIRQMREKYPMLTIRAGVEIGDNPLCRDQIKADLTTLGLDFHLLSLHLVNGVDPYYSDKYFGGKTRDQAYREYAEAKAESILAWEDFDSVAHIGYASKFSIYTGPERALIYADAPDVFDEILRHIIRLGKCLEVNTSGFATTGDTFAHSSIIKRYIELGGENFTFGSDSHAVDRDYDGIERAKDMVRSLGGKYQASFDQRKMILWRI
;
A
#
# COMPACT_ATOMS: atom_id res chain seq x y z
N MET A 1 6.27 10.94 17.52
CA MET A 1 5.89 12.35 17.84
C MET A 1 4.43 12.53 17.41
N PHE A 2 3.59 13.19 18.21
CA PHE A 2 2.18 13.44 17.88
C PHE A 2 1.99 14.88 17.44
N HIS A 3 1.37 15.08 16.26
CA HIS A 3 0.98 16.38 15.76
C HIS A 3 -0.53 16.58 15.81
N VAL A 4 -0.99 17.72 16.31
CA VAL A 4 -2.42 18.09 16.40
C VAL A 4 -2.94 18.56 15.03
N LYS A 5 -2.04 19.04 14.16
CA LYS A 5 -2.38 19.51 12.81
C LYS A 5 -2.66 18.33 11.88
N GLN A 6 -3.70 18.45 11.06
CA GLN A 6 -3.92 17.57 9.92
C GLN A 6 -2.85 17.87 8.84
N ARG A 7 -2.46 16.84 8.10
CA ARG A 7 -1.52 16.95 6.99
C ARG A 7 -2.06 16.22 5.77
N ARG A 8 -1.96 16.84 4.59
CA ARG A 8 -2.33 16.19 3.32
C ARG A 8 -1.13 15.37 2.83
N MET A 9 -1.29 14.06 2.78
CA MET A 9 -0.20 13.13 2.45
C MET A 9 -0.70 12.00 1.57
N ASP A 10 0.21 11.48 0.71
CA ASP A 10 0.01 10.27 -0.06
C ASP A 10 1.24 9.36 0.11
N TYR A 11 1.02 8.15 0.61
CA TYR A 11 2.08 7.21 0.98
C TYR A 11 2.15 5.96 0.12
N HIS A 12 1.55 6.03 -1.11
CA HIS A 12 1.62 4.96 -2.09
C HIS A 12 1.55 5.53 -3.52
N LEU A 13 2.71 5.71 -4.13
CA LEU A 13 2.88 6.40 -5.41
C LEU A 13 3.98 5.76 -6.24
N HIS A 14 3.75 5.66 -7.55
CA HIS A 14 4.69 5.09 -8.51
C HIS A 14 5.05 6.10 -9.60
N THR A 15 6.29 5.99 -10.07
CA THR A 15 6.83 6.80 -11.19
C THR A 15 7.40 5.89 -12.27
N PHE A 16 8.09 6.45 -13.28
CA PHE A 16 8.79 5.66 -14.30
C PHE A 16 9.90 4.75 -13.74
N HIS A 17 10.18 4.79 -12.43
CA HIS A 17 11.07 3.84 -11.78
C HIS A 17 10.41 2.49 -11.51
N SER A 18 9.07 2.42 -11.50
CA SER A 18 8.30 1.17 -11.52
C SER A 18 7.95 0.78 -12.95
N MET A 19 7.89 -0.52 -13.22
CA MET A 19 7.61 -1.05 -14.56
C MET A 19 6.29 -0.58 -15.18
N ASP A 20 5.31 -0.32 -14.35
CA ASP A 20 3.95 0.08 -14.72
C ASP A 20 3.64 1.56 -14.42
N GLY A 21 4.59 2.29 -13.87
CA GLY A 21 4.50 3.74 -13.66
C GLY A 21 4.48 4.50 -14.99
N ARG A 22 3.59 5.49 -15.12
CA ARG A 22 3.34 6.24 -16.35
C ARG A 22 3.52 7.75 -16.16
N GLN A 23 4.19 8.16 -15.10
CA GLN A 23 4.42 9.56 -14.76
C GLN A 23 5.88 9.80 -14.38
N SER A 24 6.42 10.95 -14.77
CA SER A 24 7.71 11.37 -14.25
C SER A 24 7.60 11.81 -12.79
N MET A 25 8.68 11.71 -12.04
CA MET A 25 8.72 12.22 -10.67
C MET A 25 8.45 13.73 -10.62
N ASP A 26 8.90 14.47 -11.64
CA ASP A 26 8.67 15.92 -11.77
C ASP A 26 7.20 16.26 -11.99
N ASP A 27 6.51 15.58 -12.91
CA ASP A 27 5.06 15.80 -13.15
C ASP A 27 4.23 15.43 -11.92
N LEU A 28 4.60 14.36 -11.24
CA LEU A 28 3.96 13.97 -9.98
C LEU A 28 4.13 15.05 -8.91
N CYS A 29 5.36 15.49 -8.64
CA CYS A 29 5.64 16.52 -7.64
C CYS A 29 4.91 17.82 -7.94
N ARG A 30 4.92 18.27 -9.21
CA ARG A 30 4.18 19.46 -9.65
C ARG A 30 2.68 19.32 -9.38
N THR A 31 2.09 18.19 -9.77
CA THR A 31 0.67 17.91 -9.56
C THR A 31 0.31 17.88 -8.08
N MET A 32 1.15 17.29 -7.23
CA MET A 32 0.94 17.24 -5.79
C MET A 32 0.99 18.63 -5.14
N VAL A 33 1.94 19.47 -5.55
CA VAL A 33 2.01 20.87 -5.09
C VAL A 33 0.76 21.67 -5.51
N GLU A 34 0.33 21.55 -6.77
CA GLU A 34 -0.87 22.22 -7.28
C GLU A 34 -2.13 21.82 -6.52
N ARG A 35 -2.20 20.56 -6.03
CA ARG A 35 -3.31 20.03 -5.23
C ARG A 35 -3.16 20.30 -3.73
N GLY A 36 -2.10 20.98 -3.31
CA GLY A 36 -1.85 21.35 -1.92
C GLY A 36 -1.51 20.15 -1.04
N VAL A 37 -0.92 19.09 -1.60
CA VAL A 37 -0.34 17.98 -0.82
C VAL A 37 0.96 18.46 -0.19
N GLU A 38 1.17 18.13 1.09
CA GLU A 38 2.29 18.59 1.90
C GLU A 38 3.42 17.55 2.00
N GLU A 39 3.08 16.26 1.83
CA GLU A 39 4.06 15.16 1.89
C GLU A 39 3.65 14.01 0.99
N ILE A 40 4.62 13.45 0.27
CA ILE A 40 4.46 12.24 -0.53
C ILE A 40 5.53 11.21 -0.17
N CYS A 41 5.21 9.94 -0.33
CA CYS A 41 6.17 8.85 -0.31
C CYS A 41 6.11 8.11 -1.64
N LEU A 42 7.23 8.07 -2.35
CA LEU A 42 7.38 7.28 -3.56
C LEU A 42 7.68 5.84 -3.15
N THR A 43 6.90 4.88 -3.65
CA THR A 43 6.94 3.48 -3.24
C THR A 43 7.09 2.58 -4.45
N GLU A 44 8.20 2.72 -5.15
CA GLU A 44 8.47 1.93 -6.36
C GLU A 44 8.50 0.44 -6.04
N HIS A 45 8.06 -0.38 -7.00
CA HIS A 45 7.99 -1.82 -6.86
C HIS A 45 9.34 -2.52 -6.74
N ILE A 46 9.42 -3.53 -5.85
CA ILE A 46 10.39 -4.61 -5.92
C ILE A 46 9.62 -5.94 -5.89
N GLU A 47 9.73 -6.71 -6.96
CA GLU A 47 8.96 -7.95 -7.20
C GLU A 47 9.88 -9.12 -7.57
N PRO A 48 10.88 -9.48 -6.74
CA PRO A 48 11.86 -10.49 -7.13
C PRO A 48 11.22 -11.86 -7.31
N GLY A 49 11.59 -12.49 -8.43
CA GLY A 49 11.03 -13.78 -8.85
C GLY A 49 9.60 -13.70 -9.35
N HIS A 50 9.13 -12.51 -9.75
CA HIS A 50 7.84 -12.37 -10.42
C HIS A 50 7.86 -13.08 -11.78
N PRO A 51 6.78 -13.83 -12.18
CA PRO A 51 6.73 -14.54 -13.45
C PRO A 51 6.73 -13.65 -14.71
N ASP A 52 6.40 -12.37 -14.58
CA ASP A 52 6.65 -11.35 -15.58
C ASP A 52 8.07 -10.79 -15.37
N GLU A 53 8.97 -11.07 -16.33
CA GLU A 53 10.36 -10.64 -16.25
C GLU A 53 10.54 -9.12 -16.14
N ASN A 54 9.58 -8.32 -16.62
CA ASN A 54 9.64 -6.87 -16.47
C ASN A 54 9.35 -6.44 -15.03
N ALA A 55 8.48 -7.15 -14.32
CA ALA A 55 8.18 -6.88 -12.92
C ALA A 55 9.34 -7.26 -12.00
N ASP A 56 10.14 -8.25 -12.37
CA ASP A 56 11.33 -8.70 -11.61
C ASP A 56 12.50 -7.69 -11.67
N ILE A 57 12.42 -6.64 -12.51
CA ILE A 57 13.49 -5.64 -12.62
C ILE A 57 13.31 -4.57 -11.53
N PRO A 58 14.21 -4.51 -10.51
CA PRO A 58 14.11 -3.51 -9.47
C PRO A 58 14.48 -2.11 -9.99
N PRO A 59 14.04 -1.04 -9.33
CA PRO A 59 14.46 0.32 -9.62
C PRO A 59 15.98 0.48 -9.62
N ASN A 60 16.48 1.38 -10.47
CA ASN A 60 17.87 1.83 -10.36
C ASN A 60 18.00 2.75 -9.15
N TRP A 61 18.27 2.20 -7.97
CA TRP A 61 18.27 2.91 -6.70
C TRP A 61 19.17 4.16 -6.65
N PRO A 62 20.40 4.16 -7.19
CA PRO A 62 21.20 5.37 -7.29
C PRO A 62 20.53 6.49 -8.09
N VAL A 63 19.91 6.17 -9.22
CA VAL A 63 19.19 7.13 -10.07
C VAL A 63 17.93 7.64 -9.38
N TYR A 64 17.14 6.73 -8.80
CA TYR A 64 15.93 7.06 -8.04
C TYR A 64 16.23 8.04 -6.88
N LYS A 65 17.25 7.77 -6.08
CA LYS A 65 17.62 8.62 -4.96
C LYS A 65 18.14 9.99 -5.40
N GLU A 66 18.91 10.02 -6.48
CA GLU A 66 19.40 11.28 -7.04
C GLU A 66 18.25 12.12 -7.58
N GLU A 67 17.28 11.52 -8.26
CA GLU A 67 16.10 12.24 -8.75
C GLU A 67 15.26 12.78 -7.57
N ILE A 68 15.05 12.00 -6.51
CA ILE A 68 14.40 12.48 -5.27
C ILE A 68 15.15 13.70 -4.69
N ARG A 69 16.50 13.66 -4.64
CA ARG A 69 17.28 14.78 -4.16
C ARG A 69 17.03 16.04 -4.98
N GLN A 70 17.00 15.91 -6.31
CA GLN A 70 16.71 17.01 -7.24
C GLN A 70 15.27 17.54 -7.05
N MET A 71 14.29 16.66 -6.87
CA MET A 71 12.90 17.06 -6.64
C MET A 71 12.73 17.77 -5.29
N ARG A 72 13.42 17.34 -4.24
CA ARG A 72 13.44 18.05 -2.94
C ARG A 72 13.97 19.48 -3.06
N GLU A 73 14.97 19.71 -3.92
CA GLU A 73 15.51 21.06 -4.20
C GLU A 73 14.53 21.89 -5.04
N LYS A 74 13.90 21.28 -6.03
CA LYS A 74 12.96 21.95 -6.95
C LYS A 74 11.63 22.30 -6.28
N TYR A 75 11.14 21.44 -5.37
CA TYR A 75 9.85 21.58 -4.69
C TYR A 75 10.02 21.68 -3.16
N PRO A 76 10.64 22.74 -2.62
CA PRO A 76 10.97 22.82 -1.19
C PRO A 76 9.75 22.89 -0.27
N MET A 77 8.53 23.14 -0.81
CA MET A 77 7.28 23.11 -0.07
C MET A 77 6.69 21.72 0.06
N LEU A 78 7.15 20.73 -0.72
CA LEU A 78 6.69 19.34 -0.70
C LEU A 78 7.72 18.47 0.03
N THR A 79 7.32 17.82 1.10
CA THR A 79 8.14 16.79 1.72
C THR A 79 8.08 15.53 0.85
N ILE A 80 9.21 15.09 0.30
CA ILE A 80 9.29 13.88 -0.54
C ILE A 80 10.05 12.80 0.22
N ARG A 81 9.43 11.65 0.45
CA ARG A 81 10.00 10.48 1.11
C ARG A 81 10.38 9.42 0.08
N ALA A 82 11.51 8.77 0.33
CA ALA A 82 11.95 7.63 -0.45
C ALA A 82 11.43 6.35 0.20
N GLY A 83 10.53 5.66 -0.46
CA GLY A 83 9.95 4.40 0.00
C GLY A 83 10.15 3.28 -1.01
N VAL A 84 9.55 2.15 -0.71
CA VAL A 84 9.49 0.96 -1.56
C VAL A 84 8.20 0.21 -1.29
N GLU A 85 7.55 -0.29 -2.33
CA GLU A 85 6.54 -1.33 -2.22
C GLU A 85 7.18 -2.70 -2.43
N ILE A 86 7.08 -3.54 -1.40
CA ILE A 86 7.70 -4.85 -1.35
C ILE A 86 6.68 -5.90 -1.77
N GLY A 87 6.81 -6.47 -2.95
CA GLY A 87 6.07 -7.67 -3.34
C GLY A 87 6.68 -8.89 -2.66
N ASP A 88 5.99 -9.40 -1.64
CA ASP A 88 6.48 -10.59 -0.92
C ASP A 88 6.47 -11.81 -1.82
N ASN A 89 7.60 -12.47 -1.88
CA ASN A 89 7.75 -13.78 -2.50
C ASN A 89 8.51 -14.70 -1.53
N PRO A 90 7.87 -15.78 -1.03
CA PRO A 90 8.48 -16.69 -0.08
C PRO A 90 9.85 -17.23 -0.49
N LEU A 91 10.08 -17.39 -1.81
CA LEU A 91 11.33 -17.90 -2.37
C LEU A 91 12.46 -16.86 -2.36
N CYS A 92 12.13 -15.57 -2.27
CA CYS A 92 13.07 -14.46 -2.38
C CYS A 92 13.18 -13.62 -1.09
N ARG A 93 12.46 -13.95 -0.02
CA ARG A 93 12.37 -13.15 1.22
C ARG A 93 13.74 -12.79 1.82
N ASP A 94 14.66 -13.73 1.88
CA ASP A 94 15.97 -13.47 2.48
C ASP A 94 16.78 -12.49 1.63
N GLN A 95 16.69 -12.59 0.31
CA GLN A 95 17.31 -11.64 -0.61
C GLN A 95 16.68 -10.26 -0.46
N ILE A 96 15.34 -10.16 -0.47
CA ILE A 96 14.63 -8.89 -0.29
C ILE A 96 15.06 -8.21 1.03
N LYS A 97 15.06 -8.95 2.14
CA LYS A 97 15.47 -8.43 3.44
C LYS A 97 16.92 -7.92 3.44
N ALA A 98 17.83 -8.64 2.80
CA ALA A 98 19.23 -8.23 2.67
C ALA A 98 19.35 -6.93 1.85
N ASP A 99 18.67 -6.83 0.71
CA ASP A 99 18.69 -5.66 -0.16
C ASP A 99 18.15 -4.42 0.56
N LEU A 100 17.00 -4.53 1.23
CA LEU A 100 16.37 -3.43 1.97
C LEU A 100 17.29 -2.81 3.02
N THR A 101 18.15 -3.60 3.70
CA THR A 101 19.09 -3.08 4.70
C THR A 101 20.10 -2.09 4.13
N THR A 102 20.39 -2.18 2.82
CA THR A 102 21.37 -1.35 2.12
C THR A 102 20.77 -0.10 1.50
N LEU A 103 19.45 -0.07 1.32
CA LEU A 103 18.78 0.99 0.56
C LEU A 103 18.61 2.30 1.36
N GLY A 104 18.53 2.24 2.69
CA GLY A 104 18.39 3.44 3.53
C GLY A 104 17.18 4.29 3.13
N LEU A 105 16.02 3.64 2.97
CA LEU A 105 14.76 4.26 2.60
C LEU A 105 14.02 4.80 3.84
N ASP A 106 13.07 5.71 3.61
CA ASP A 106 12.24 6.31 4.66
C ASP A 106 11.08 5.39 5.07
N PHE A 107 10.60 4.52 4.15
CA PHE A 107 9.37 3.76 4.34
C PHE A 107 9.37 2.44 3.56
N HIS A 108 8.89 1.37 4.20
CA HIS A 108 8.69 0.05 3.62
C HIS A 108 7.21 -0.33 3.65
N LEU A 109 6.60 -0.48 2.49
CA LEU A 109 5.21 -0.88 2.30
C LEU A 109 5.18 -2.35 1.89
N LEU A 110 4.64 -3.22 2.74
CA LEU A 110 4.60 -4.67 2.49
C LEU A 110 3.34 -5.04 1.71
N SER A 111 3.51 -5.57 0.52
CA SER A 111 2.44 -6.06 -0.35
C SER A 111 2.53 -7.56 -0.64
N LEU A 112 1.47 -8.12 -1.20
CA LEU A 112 1.41 -9.45 -1.78
C LEU A 112 0.71 -9.34 -3.13
N HIS A 113 1.47 -9.57 -4.21
CA HIS A 113 0.94 -9.62 -5.57
C HIS A 113 0.86 -11.05 -6.11
N LEU A 114 1.62 -11.99 -5.57
CA LEU A 114 1.63 -13.38 -6.00
C LEU A 114 0.97 -14.30 -4.96
N VAL A 115 -0.06 -15.01 -5.37
CA VAL A 115 -0.70 -16.08 -4.59
C VAL A 115 -0.39 -17.41 -5.26
N ASN A 116 0.39 -18.26 -4.60
CA ASN A 116 0.86 -19.53 -5.18
C ASN A 116 1.52 -19.35 -6.56
N GLY A 117 2.29 -18.27 -6.75
CA GLY A 117 2.97 -17.95 -8.00
C GLY A 117 2.07 -17.36 -9.10
N VAL A 118 0.82 -17.01 -8.79
CA VAL A 118 -0.13 -16.39 -9.73
C VAL A 118 -0.54 -15.01 -9.22
N ASP A 119 -0.34 -13.98 -10.04
CA ASP A 119 -0.86 -12.66 -9.74
C ASP A 119 -2.37 -12.60 -10.06
N PRO A 120 -3.23 -12.15 -9.11
CA PRO A 120 -4.64 -11.85 -9.38
C PRO A 120 -4.89 -10.88 -10.54
N TYR A 121 -3.89 -10.08 -10.94
CA TYR A 121 -3.93 -9.28 -12.18
C TYR A 121 -4.30 -10.14 -13.39
N TYR A 122 -3.81 -11.38 -13.47
CA TYR A 122 -4.21 -12.37 -14.47
C TYR A 122 -5.51 -13.07 -14.05
N SER A 123 -6.61 -12.30 -14.06
CA SER A 123 -7.91 -12.67 -13.50
C SER A 123 -8.37 -14.09 -13.84
N ASP A 124 -8.30 -14.47 -15.11
CA ASP A 124 -8.72 -15.81 -15.58
C ASP A 124 -7.88 -16.94 -14.97
N LYS A 125 -6.57 -16.68 -14.73
CA LYS A 125 -5.69 -17.66 -14.12
C LYS A 125 -5.93 -17.78 -12.63
N TYR A 126 -6.13 -16.64 -11.94
CA TYR A 126 -6.32 -16.66 -10.50
C TYR A 126 -7.72 -17.09 -10.09
N PHE A 127 -8.77 -16.50 -10.69
CA PHE A 127 -10.16 -16.77 -10.31
C PHE A 127 -10.79 -17.94 -11.06
N GLY A 128 -10.21 -18.36 -12.19
CA GLY A 128 -10.78 -19.41 -13.02
C GLY A 128 -11.00 -20.72 -12.28
N GLY A 129 -12.24 -21.25 -12.34
CA GLY A 129 -12.63 -22.51 -11.67
C GLY A 129 -12.82 -22.41 -10.17
N LYS A 130 -12.67 -21.27 -9.54
CA LYS A 130 -12.92 -21.04 -8.10
C LYS A 130 -14.28 -20.38 -7.88
N THR A 131 -14.93 -20.73 -6.77
CA THR A 131 -16.01 -19.89 -6.25
C THR A 131 -15.42 -18.62 -5.62
N ARG A 132 -16.26 -17.59 -5.42
CA ARG A 132 -15.86 -16.37 -4.75
C ARG A 132 -15.21 -16.64 -3.38
N ASP A 133 -15.87 -17.46 -2.58
CA ASP A 133 -15.41 -17.78 -1.22
C ASP A 133 -14.06 -18.49 -1.24
N GLN A 134 -13.86 -19.42 -2.19
CA GLN A 134 -12.58 -20.10 -2.37
C GLN A 134 -11.47 -19.11 -2.76
N ALA A 135 -11.71 -18.24 -3.74
CA ALA A 135 -10.71 -17.30 -4.23
C ALA A 135 -10.30 -16.29 -3.15
N TYR A 136 -11.26 -15.73 -2.43
CA TYR A 136 -10.98 -14.73 -1.40
C TYR A 136 -10.43 -15.34 -0.11
N ARG A 137 -10.86 -16.55 0.26
CA ARG A 137 -10.25 -17.26 1.39
C ARG A 137 -8.78 -17.58 1.10
N GLU A 138 -8.48 -18.12 -0.08
CA GLU A 138 -7.10 -18.41 -0.52
C GLU A 138 -6.24 -17.17 -0.53
N TYR A 139 -6.75 -16.03 -1.06
CA TYR A 139 -6.02 -14.77 -1.02
C TYR A 139 -5.75 -14.29 0.40
N ALA A 140 -6.76 -14.35 1.28
CA ALA A 140 -6.61 -13.92 2.67
C ALA A 140 -5.57 -14.79 3.41
N GLU A 141 -5.58 -16.10 3.21
CA GLU A 141 -4.59 -17.02 3.80
C GLU A 141 -3.18 -16.77 3.30
N ALA A 142 -3.00 -16.55 1.99
CA ALA A 142 -1.70 -16.18 1.43
C ALA A 142 -1.21 -14.82 1.96
N LYS A 143 -2.12 -13.83 2.11
CA LYS A 143 -1.81 -12.53 2.70
C LYS A 143 -1.39 -12.66 4.16
N ALA A 144 -2.03 -13.55 4.93
CA ALA A 144 -1.65 -13.83 6.30
C ALA A 144 -0.25 -14.47 6.37
N GLU A 145 0.02 -15.49 5.56
CA GLU A 145 1.33 -16.12 5.49
C GLU A 145 2.43 -15.08 5.20
N SER A 146 2.17 -14.20 4.21
CA SER A 146 3.08 -13.13 3.88
C SER A 146 3.36 -12.22 5.08
N ILE A 147 2.32 -11.63 5.66
CA ILE A 147 2.46 -10.63 6.73
C ILE A 147 3.10 -11.23 7.98
N LEU A 148 2.74 -12.46 8.36
CA LEU A 148 3.28 -13.14 9.53
C LEU A 148 4.76 -13.51 9.38
N ALA A 149 5.28 -13.62 8.16
CA ALA A 149 6.69 -13.88 7.88
C ALA A 149 7.58 -12.63 7.95
N TRP A 150 6.98 -11.43 8.14
CA TRP A 150 7.70 -10.17 8.17
C TRP A 150 7.57 -9.45 9.50
N GLU A 151 8.67 -8.83 9.95
CA GLU A 151 8.70 -7.88 11.08
C GLU A 151 9.23 -6.50 10.66
N ASP A 152 10.09 -6.46 9.63
CA ASP A 152 10.73 -5.24 9.13
C ASP A 152 9.97 -4.63 7.95
N PHE A 153 8.77 -4.13 8.23
CA PHE A 153 7.97 -3.28 7.34
C PHE A 153 7.35 -2.13 8.16
N ASP A 154 6.73 -1.15 7.52
CA ASP A 154 6.10 -0.02 8.21
C ASP A 154 4.58 -0.03 8.07
N SER A 155 4.08 -0.40 6.89
CA SER A 155 2.65 -0.53 6.62
C SER A 155 2.35 -1.76 5.76
N VAL A 156 1.15 -2.31 5.91
CA VAL A 156 0.64 -3.38 5.04
C VAL A 156 -0.20 -2.75 3.95
N ALA A 157 0.20 -2.97 2.68
CA ALA A 157 -0.45 -2.47 1.48
C ALA A 157 -1.79 -3.18 1.21
N HIS A 158 -2.70 -2.43 0.61
CA HIS A 158 -3.94 -2.86 -0.06
C HIS A 158 -4.38 -4.31 0.25
N ILE A 159 -4.82 -4.54 1.48
CA ILE A 159 -5.18 -5.89 1.96
C ILE A 159 -6.28 -6.56 1.12
N GLY A 160 -6.96 -5.80 0.27
CA GLY A 160 -7.98 -6.25 -0.68
C GLY A 160 -7.54 -6.29 -2.14
N TYR A 161 -6.23 -6.34 -2.45
CA TYR A 161 -5.69 -6.23 -3.81
C TYR A 161 -6.37 -7.15 -4.84
N ALA A 162 -6.67 -8.43 -4.48
CA ALA A 162 -7.36 -9.35 -5.38
C ALA A 162 -8.71 -8.81 -5.87
N SER A 163 -9.40 -7.95 -5.09
CA SER A 163 -10.66 -7.34 -5.50
C SER A 163 -10.52 -6.38 -6.70
N LYS A 164 -9.31 -5.81 -6.90
CA LYS A 164 -9.02 -4.90 -8.02
C LYS A 164 -9.25 -5.60 -9.36
N PHE A 165 -8.92 -6.87 -9.44
CA PHE A 165 -8.93 -7.69 -10.66
C PHE A 165 -10.01 -8.78 -10.65
N SER A 166 -10.91 -8.76 -9.67
CA SER A 166 -11.94 -9.76 -9.50
C SER A 166 -12.88 -9.86 -10.70
N ILE A 167 -13.20 -11.10 -11.06
CA ILE A 167 -14.23 -11.43 -12.07
C ILE A 167 -15.66 -11.29 -11.53
N TYR A 168 -15.82 -11.22 -10.21
CA TYR A 168 -17.12 -11.01 -9.56
C TYR A 168 -17.55 -9.56 -9.70
N THR A 169 -18.84 -9.30 -9.61
CA THR A 169 -19.43 -7.97 -9.89
C THR A 169 -20.29 -7.46 -8.74
N GLY A 170 -20.57 -6.17 -8.75
CA GLY A 170 -21.37 -5.54 -7.70
C GLY A 170 -20.77 -5.73 -6.30
N PRO A 171 -21.59 -5.98 -5.27
CA PRO A 171 -21.11 -6.16 -3.89
C PRO A 171 -20.18 -7.36 -3.70
N GLU A 172 -20.28 -8.37 -4.58
CA GLU A 172 -19.44 -9.58 -4.51
C GLU A 172 -18.00 -9.33 -4.97
N ARG A 173 -17.73 -8.19 -5.62
CA ARG A 173 -16.39 -7.83 -6.06
C ARG A 173 -15.43 -7.57 -4.90
N ALA A 174 -15.92 -6.99 -3.81
CA ALA A 174 -15.10 -6.61 -2.68
C ALA A 174 -14.76 -7.81 -1.79
N LEU A 175 -13.50 -7.92 -1.40
CA LEU A 175 -13.04 -8.76 -0.29
C LEU A 175 -13.37 -8.04 1.02
N ILE A 176 -14.23 -8.65 1.83
CA ILE A 176 -14.72 -8.06 3.08
C ILE A 176 -14.27 -8.88 4.30
N TYR A 177 -14.36 -8.30 5.48
CA TYR A 177 -13.98 -8.99 6.72
C TYR A 177 -14.66 -10.35 6.90
N ALA A 178 -15.96 -10.45 6.52
CA ALA A 178 -16.74 -11.67 6.67
C ALA A 178 -16.27 -12.86 5.81
N ASP A 179 -15.44 -12.62 4.80
CA ASP A 179 -14.92 -13.68 3.92
C ASP A 179 -13.89 -14.59 4.62
N ALA A 180 -13.14 -14.05 5.58
CA ALA A 180 -12.13 -14.79 6.34
C ALA A 180 -11.88 -14.13 7.73
N PRO A 181 -12.87 -14.12 8.64
CA PRO A 181 -12.78 -13.36 9.90
C PRO A 181 -11.62 -13.80 10.80
N ASP A 182 -11.38 -15.11 10.87
CA ASP A 182 -10.30 -15.72 11.63
C ASP A 182 -8.92 -15.29 11.11
N VAL A 183 -8.75 -15.30 9.80
CA VAL A 183 -7.51 -14.92 9.13
C VAL A 183 -7.25 -13.42 9.27
N PHE A 184 -8.27 -12.59 9.05
CA PHE A 184 -8.12 -11.14 9.24
C PHE A 184 -7.84 -10.77 10.69
N ASP A 185 -8.46 -11.42 11.66
CA ASP A 185 -8.17 -11.20 13.07
C ASP A 185 -6.70 -11.50 13.41
N GLU A 186 -6.13 -12.57 12.83
CA GLU A 186 -4.71 -12.90 13.00
C GLU A 186 -3.80 -11.83 12.38
N ILE A 187 -4.04 -11.44 11.13
CA ILE A 187 -3.31 -10.37 10.43
C ILE A 187 -3.35 -9.07 11.25
N LEU A 188 -4.55 -8.63 11.61
CA LEU A 188 -4.75 -7.33 12.27
C LEU A 188 -4.11 -7.30 13.66
N ARG A 189 -4.21 -8.38 14.44
CA ARG A 189 -3.52 -8.50 15.74
C ARG A 189 -2.00 -8.49 15.58
N HIS A 190 -1.46 -9.11 14.53
CA HIS A 190 -0.04 -9.09 14.24
C HIS A 190 0.46 -7.67 13.93
N ILE A 191 -0.23 -6.95 13.04
CA ILE A 191 0.07 -5.55 12.70
C ILE A 191 0.07 -4.67 13.96
N ILE A 192 -0.97 -4.81 14.79
CA ILE A 192 -1.12 -4.06 16.05
C ILE A 192 0.01 -4.40 17.03
N ARG A 193 0.31 -5.68 17.22
CA ARG A 193 1.38 -6.15 18.14
C ARG A 193 2.75 -5.60 17.73
N LEU A 194 3.02 -5.48 16.45
CA LEU A 194 4.27 -4.91 15.93
C LEU A 194 4.26 -3.36 15.90
N GLY A 195 3.14 -2.72 16.20
CA GLY A 195 2.98 -1.27 16.13
C GLY A 195 3.06 -0.71 14.70
N LYS A 196 2.74 -1.54 13.69
CA LYS A 196 2.79 -1.18 12.28
C LYS A 196 1.49 -0.53 11.82
N CYS A 197 1.46 -0.04 10.58
CA CYS A 197 0.28 0.58 9.99
C CYS A 197 -0.52 -0.38 9.12
N LEU A 198 -1.83 -0.12 9.04
CA LEU A 198 -2.69 -0.63 8.00
C LEU A 198 -2.86 0.45 6.92
N GLU A 199 -2.59 0.12 5.66
CA GLU A 199 -2.88 1.03 4.57
C GLU A 199 -4.38 1.10 4.28
N VAL A 200 -4.85 2.32 4.05
CA VAL A 200 -6.16 2.64 3.44
C VAL A 200 -5.91 3.06 2.01
N ASN A 201 -5.97 2.11 1.09
CA ASN A 201 -5.65 2.33 -0.32
C ASN A 201 -6.90 2.78 -1.08
N THR A 202 -6.85 3.97 -1.67
CA THR A 202 -8.01 4.62 -2.28
C THR A 202 -8.28 4.17 -3.71
N SER A 203 -7.37 3.39 -4.32
CA SER A 203 -7.62 2.82 -5.66
C SER A 203 -8.84 1.90 -5.68
N GLY A 204 -9.24 1.37 -4.53
CA GLY A 204 -10.45 0.57 -4.37
C GLY A 204 -11.75 1.30 -4.71
N PHE A 205 -11.83 2.61 -4.50
CA PHE A 205 -13.06 3.35 -4.78
C PHE A 205 -13.53 3.24 -6.24
N ALA A 206 -12.60 3.17 -7.18
CA ALA A 206 -12.93 3.04 -8.60
C ALA A 206 -13.47 1.66 -8.99
N THR A 207 -13.17 0.63 -8.22
CA THR A 207 -13.47 -0.76 -8.58
C THR A 207 -14.54 -1.39 -7.71
N THR A 208 -14.50 -1.17 -6.40
CA THR A 208 -15.43 -1.77 -5.43
C THR A 208 -16.37 -0.74 -4.78
N GLY A 209 -16.11 0.56 -4.95
CA GLY A 209 -16.82 1.62 -4.24
C GLY A 209 -16.33 1.85 -2.81
N ASP A 210 -15.39 1.05 -2.32
CA ASP A 210 -14.73 1.13 -1.01
C ASP A 210 -13.21 1.12 -1.17
N THR A 211 -12.45 1.25 -0.09
CA THR A 211 -10.97 1.19 -0.09
C THR A 211 -10.45 -0.25 -0.09
N PHE A 212 -9.19 -0.45 -0.42
CA PHE A 212 -8.41 -1.61 -0.01
C PHE A 212 -7.49 -1.20 1.17
N ALA A 213 -7.64 -1.60 2.44
CA ALA A 213 -8.61 -2.54 3.02
C ALA A 213 -10.08 -2.04 2.94
N HIS A 214 -11.04 -2.95 2.77
CA HIS A 214 -12.46 -2.64 2.84
C HIS A 214 -12.83 -2.05 4.22
N SER A 215 -13.82 -1.16 4.27
CA SER A 215 -14.26 -0.48 5.50
C SER A 215 -14.62 -1.43 6.64
N SER A 216 -15.11 -2.64 6.35
CA SER A 216 -15.37 -3.67 7.37
C SER A 216 -14.09 -4.21 8.04
N ILE A 217 -12.98 -4.30 7.29
CA ILE A 217 -11.66 -4.70 7.80
C ILE A 217 -11.07 -3.57 8.64
N ILE A 218 -11.17 -2.33 8.17
CA ILE A 218 -10.75 -1.13 8.91
C ILE A 218 -11.51 -1.01 10.23
N LYS A 219 -12.84 -1.21 10.21
CA LYS A 219 -13.66 -1.23 11.42
C LYS A 219 -13.14 -2.27 12.42
N ARG A 220 -12.87 -3.49 11.93
CA ARG A 220 -12.34 -4.55 12.80
C ARG A 220 -10.96 -4.23 13.35
N TYR A 221 -10.08 -3.62 12.55
CA TYR A 221 -8.76 -3.16 13.00
C TYR A 221 -8.89 -2.19 14.18
N ILE A 222 -9.81 -1.21 14.09
CA ILE A 222 -10.08 -0.24 15.16
C ILE A 222 -10.67 -0.95 16.41
N GLU A 223 -11.61 -1.87 16.24
CA GLU A 223 -12.20 -2.66 17.33
C GLU A 223 -11.15 -3.47 18.11
N LEU A 224 -10.12 -3.96 17.41
CA LEU A 224 -8.99 -4.68 18.00
C LEU A 224 -7.95 -3.76 18.68
N GLY A 225 -8.12 -2.45 18.59
CA GLY A 225 -7.22 -1.45 19.17
C GLY A 225 -6.18 -0.89 18.21
N GLY A 226 -6.33 -1.13 16.90
CA GLY A 226 -5.46 -0.53 15.87
C GLY A 226 -5.72 0.97 15.72
N GLU A 227 -4.66 1.77 15.68
CA GLU A 227 -4.74 3.23 15.62
C GLU A 227 -3.90 3.84 14.48
N ASN A 228 -2.96 3.08 13.91
CA ASN A 228 -1.98 3.58 12.94
C ASN A 228 -2.41 3.27 11.51
N PHE A 229 -2.63 4.31 10.70
CA PHE A 229 -3.01 4.19 9.30
C PHE A 229 -2.02 4.93 8.40
N THR A 230 -1.71 4.37 7.23
CA THR A 230 -1.23 5.12 6.09
C THR A 230 -2.35 5.26 5.07
N PHE A 231 -2.31 6.32 4.26
CA PHE A 231 -3.26 6.53 3.16
C PHE A 231 -2.47 6.60 1.87
N GLY A 232 -2.87 5.80 0.89
CA GLY A 232 -2.23 5.73 -0.41
C GLY A 232 -3.23 5.78 -1.57
N SER A 233 -2.87 6.52 -2.62
CA SER A 233 -3.68 6.53 -3.86
C SER A 233 -3.35 5.36 -4.77
N ASP A 234 -2.17 4.78 -4.64
CA ASP A 234 -1.63 3.76 -5.56
C ASP A 234 -1.62 4.30 -7.00
N SER A 235 -1.23 5.58 -7.12
CA SER A 235 -1.25 6.28 -8.40
C SER A 235 -0.03 5.96 -9.23
N HIS A 236 -0.29 5.55 -10.48
CA HIS A 236 0.71 5.28 -11.50
C HIS A 236 0.71 6.36 -12.60
N ALA A 237 -0.21 7.34 -12.53
CA ALA A 237 -0.35 8.40 -13.51
C ALA A 237 -0.95 9.67 -12.90
N VAL A 238 -0.61 10.84 -13.44
CA VAL A 238 -1.01 12.17 -12.91
C VAL A 238 -2.51 12.49 -13.04
N ASP A 239 -3.24 11.74 -13.83
CA ASP A 239 -4.68 11.91 -14.03
C ASP A 239 -5.55 11.26 -12.95
N ARG A 240 -4.94 10.66 -11.93
CA ARG A 240 -5.62 10.02 -10.82
C ARG A 240 -6.38 11.03 -9.96
N ASP A 241 -7.54 10.61 -9.45
CA ASP A 241 -8.30 11.36 -8.46
C ASP A 241 -7.65 11.25 -7.06
N TYR A 242 -7.08 12.36 -6.59
CA TYR A 242 -6.47 12.45 -5.25
C TYR A 242 -7.47 12.82 -4.14
N ASP A 243 -8.70 13.20 -4.48
CA ASP A 243 -9.74 13.48 -3.49
C ASP A 243 -10.19 12.21 -2.76
N GLY A 244 -9.86 11.03 -3.31
CA GLY A 244 -10.04 9.74 -2.67
C GLY A 244 -9.41 9.67 -1.27
N ILE A 245 -8.24 10.27 -1.06
CA ILE A 245 -7.56 10.25 0.25
C ILE A 245 -8.37 11.00 1.32
N GLU A 246 -8.90 12.18 1.03
CA GLU A 246 -9.71 12.93 2.00
C GLU A 246 -11.03 12.20 2.29
N ARG A 247 -11.67 11.62 1.27
CA ARG A 247 -12.84 10.75 1.44
C ARG A 247 -12.52 9.54 2.33
N ALA A 248 -11.37 8.91 2.15
CA ALA A 248 -10.93 7.77 2.97
C ALA A 248 -10.67 8.18 4.42
N LYS A 249 -10.06 9.35 4.64
CA LYS A 249 -9.86 9.92 6.00
C LYS A 249 -11.19 10.15 6.69
N ASP A 250 -12.18 10.74 5.99
CA ASP A 250 -13.52 10.95 6.55
C ASP A 250 -14.19 9.63 6.93
N MET A 251 -14.06 8.60 6.09
CA MET A 251 -14.56 7.26 6.39
C MET A 251 -13.86 6.68 7.63
N VAL A 252 -12.53 6.67 7.68
CA VAL A 252 -11.77 6.14 8.83
C VAL A 252 -12.11 6.90 10.11
N ARG A 253 -12.25 8.23 10.04
CA ARG A 253 -12.70 9.06 11.17
C ARG A 253 -14.10 8.67 11.64
N SER A 254 -15.03 8.42 10.73
CA SER A 254 -16.40 7.99 11.06
C SER A 254 -16.45 6.63 11.74
N LEU A 255 -15.47 5.75 11.47
CA LEU A 255 -15.29 4.45 12.11
C LEU A 255 -14.57 4.54 13.46
N GLY A 256 -14.03 5.71 13.84
CA GLY A 256 -13.34 5.94 15.12
C GLY A 256 -11.82 6.00 15.01
N GLY A 257 -11.25 5.94 13.79
CA GLY A 257 -9.83 6.14 13.57
C GLY A 257 -9.38 7.57 13.88
N LYS A 258 -8.13 7.74 14.32
CA LYS A 258 -7.68 9.02 14.89
C LYS A 258 -6.42 9.58 14.23
N TYR A 259 -5.56 8.71 13.72
CA TYR A 259 -4.22 9.11 13.29
C TYR A 259 -3.89 8.56 11.92
N GLN A 260 -3.21 9.39 11.12
CA GLN A 260 -2.45 8.98 9.97
C GLN A 260 -0.95 9.00 10.30
N ALA A 261 -0.19 8.07 9.74
CA ALA A 261 1.24 7.97 9.93
C ALA A 261 2.01 8.52 8.73
N SER A 262 3.11 9.19 9.02
CA SER A 262 4.20 9.46 8.07
C SER A 262 5.51 8.91 8.62
N PHE A 263 6.54 8.84 7.79
CA PHE A 263 7.81 8.23 8.16
C PHE A 263 8.99 9.08 7.75
N ASP A 264 10.00 9.10 8.61
CA ASP A 264 11.30 9.72 8.36
C ASP A 264 12.40 8.73 8.80
N GLN A 265 13.15 8.18 7.85
CA GLN A 265 14.14 7.15 8.14
C GLN A 265 13.55 6.01 8.97
N ARG A 266 12.42 5.48 8.56
CA ARG A 266 11.66 4.41 9.22
C ARG A 266 11.07 4.78 10.60
N LYS A 267 11.17 6.04 11.01
CA LYS A 267 10.60 6.51 12.28
C LYS A 267 9.20 7.07 12.04
N MET A 268 8.22 6.44 12.66
CA MET A 268 6.81 6.83 12.56
C MET A 268 6.54 8.17 13.23
N ILE A 269 5.81 9.03 12.54
CA ILE A 269 5.29 10.32 13.00
C ILE A 269 3.78 10.28 12.85
N LEU A 270 3.02 10.55 13.91
CA LEU A 270 1.57 10.49 13.90
C LEU A 270 0.94 11.89 13.79
N TRP A 271 -0.05 12.00 12.91
CA TRP A 271 -0.84 13.21 12.63
C TRP A 271 -2.31 12.90 12.86
N ARG A 272 -3.09 13.86 13.30
CA ARG A 272 -4.55 13.65 13.34
C ARG A 272 -5.14 13.58 11.92
N ILE A 273 -6.16 12.71 11.75
CA ILE A 273 -7.02 12.68 10.55
C ILE A 273 -8.28 13.49 10.77
#